data_96c510f21f00f3dece30160633d9113d
#
_entry.id   96c510f21f00f3dece30160633d9113d
#
_cell.length_a   1.000
_cell.length_b   1.000
_cell.length_c   1.000
_cell.angle_alpha   90.00
_cell.angle_beta   90.00
_cell.angle_gamma   90.00
#
_symmetry.space_group_name_H-M   'P 1'
#
loop_
_entity.id
_entity.type
_entity.pdbx_description
1 polymer ?
#
loop_
_entity_poly.entity_id
_entity_poly.type
_entity_poly.pdbx_seq_one_letter_code
_entity_poly.pdbx_strand_id
1 'polypeptide(L)'
;MLKMANDKKSECIFCKIASGETKSDFIYEDDNFFVVNDKFPVADGHCLIIPRKHYETILDIPSSLGTELISIAKKQGLRLIKEKKAEGFKLVNNNFKASGQVVPHFHLHVIPEKEGIKREKHI
;
A
#
# COMPACT_ATOMS: atom_id res chain seq x y z
N MET A 1 2.14 -20.24 16.44
CA MET A 1 2.51 -19.73 16.49
C MET A 1 2.65 -18.64 16.01
N LEU A 2 2.59 -18.28 15.38
CA LEU A 2 2.64 -17.27 14.82
C LEU A 2 2.00 -16.21 15.36
N LYS A 3 1.68 -16.06 16.53
CA LYS A 3 1.02 -15.06 17.05
C LYS A 3 1.79 -13.86 17.21
N MET A 4 3.01 -13.85 16.91
CA MET A 4 3.80 -12.71 17.11
C MET A 4 3.32 -11.51 16.41
N ALA A 5 2.99 -11.61 15.14
CA ALA A 5 2.53 -10.48 14.38
C ALA A 5 1.27 -9.90 14.96
N ASN A 6 0.37 -10.75 15.43
CA ASN A 6 -0.85 -10.27 16.02
C ASN A 6 -0.62 -9.49 17.29
N ASP A 7 0.41 -9.87 18.03
CA ASP A 7 0.72 -9.17 19.27
C ASP A 7 1.19 -7.75 19.00
N LYS A 8 1.56 -7.43 17.75
CA LYS A 8 2.06 -6.11 17.41
C LYS A 8 1.01 -5.23 16.75
N LYS A 9 -0.24 -5.67 16.67
CA LYS A 9 -1.27 -4.87 16.03
C LYS A 9 -1.43 -3.51 16.67
N SER A 10 -1.34 -3.43 17.98
CA SER A 10 -1.52 -2.17 18.68
C SER A 10 -0.43 -1.16 18.36
N GLU A 11 0.70 -1.62 17.85
CA GLU A 11 1.80 -0.75 17.48
C GLU A 11 1.86 -0.50 15.97
N CYS A 12 0.96 -1.09 15.22
CA CYS A 12 0.99 -0.99 13.76
C CYS A 12 0.42 0.35 13.32
N ILE A 13 1.24 1.13 12.61
CA ILE A 13 0.80 2.43 12.14
C ILE A 13 -0.40 2.32 11.20
N PHE A 14 -0.45 1.27 10.35
CA PHE A 14 -1.57 1.11 9.43
C PHE A 14 -2.86 0.71 10.15
N CYS A 15 -2.76 -0.09 11.22
CA CYS A 15 -3.92 -0.40 12.04
C CYS A 15 -4.44 0.86 12.74
N LYS A 16 -3.53 1.73 13.17
CA LYS A 16 -3.93 2.97 13.81
C LYS A 16 -4.61 3.92 12.84
N ILE A 17 -4.14 3.95 11.60
CA ILE A 17 -4.80 4.76 10.57
C ILE A 17 -6.17 4.17 10.26
N ALA A 18 -6.26 2.85 10.13
CA ALA A 18 -7.52 2.18 9.81
C ALA A 18 -8.59 2.44 10.88
N SER A 19 -8.19 2.50 12.13
CA SER A 19 -9.12 2.70 13.26
C SER A 19 -9.44 4.17 13.51
N GLY A 20 -8.72 5.08 12.87
CA GLY A 20 -8.90 6.51 13.13
C GLY A 20 -8.09 7.04 14.29
N GLU A 21 -7.32 6.18 14.96
CA GLU A 21 -6.49 6.63 16.07
C GLU A 21 -5.42 7.60 15.58
N THR A 22 -4.86 7.36 14.41
CA THR A 22 -3.92 8.27 13.77
C THR A 22 -4.60 8.85 12.54
N LYS A 23 -4.62 10.17 12.46
CA LYS A 23 -5.24 10.84 11.31
C LYS A 23 -4.38 10.68 10.07
N SER A 24 -5.06 10.54 8.93
CA SER A 24 -4.39 10.47 7.65
C SER A 24 -5.37 10.93 6.59
N ASP A 25 -4.84 11.49 5.50
CA ASP A 25 -5.69 11.92 4.39
C ASP A 25 -5.88 10.75 3.46
N PHE A 26 -7.10 10.26 3.35
CA PHE A 26 -7.39 9.14 2.48
C PHE A 26 -7.59 9.63 1.05
N ILE A 27 -6.89 8.98 0.13
CA ILE A 27 -7.14 9.16 -1.30
C ILE A 27 -8.42 8.40 -1.65
N TYR A 28 -8.62 7.27 -1.00
CA TYR A 28 -9.78 6.41 -1.21
C TYR A 28 -9.97 5.56 0.05
N GLU A 29 -11.19 5.19 0.35
CA GLU A 29 -11.45 4.24 1.43
C GLU A 29 -12.77 3.54 1.22
N ASP A 30 -12.82 2.28 1.67
CA ASP A 30 -14.05 1.51 1.68
C ASP A 30 -14.02 0.61 2.92
N ASP A 31 -14.91 -0.38 2.96
CA ASP A 31 -15.02 -1.23 4.14
C ASP A 31 -13.79 -2.10 4.38
N ASN A 32 -13.04 -2.41 3.35
CA ASN A 32 -11.94 -3.37 3.44
C ASN A 32 -10.56 -2.78 3.22
N PHE A 33 -10.47 -1.65 2.52
CA PHE A 33 -9.19 -1.06 2.13
C PHE A 33 -9.19 0.44 2.30
N PHE A 34 -7.99 1.01 2.35
CA PHE A 34 -7.82 2.45 2.21
C PHE A 34 -6.55 2.72 1.42
N VAL A 35 -6.47 3.91 0.84
CA VAL A 35 -5.32 4.33 0.04
C VAL A 35 -4.83 5.65 0.60
N VAL A 36 -3.54 5.73 0.87
CA VAL A 36 -2.88 6.95 1.37
C VAL A 36 -1.60 7.18 0.59
N ASN A 37 -1.12 8.43 0.60
CA ASN A 37 0.18 8.71 0.02
C ASN A 37 1.27 8.11 0.91
N ASP A 38 2.34 7.63 0.29
CA ASP A 38 3.49 7.16 1.05
C ASP A 38 4.15 8.39 1.68
N LYS A 39 4.55 8.28 2.94
CA LYS A 39 5.21 9.37 3.64
C LYS A 39 6.59 9.66 3.09
N PHE A 40 7.23 8.65 2.51
CA PHE A 40 8.57 8.77 1.96
C PHE A 40 8.52 8.36 0.49
N PRO A 41 7.85 9.18 -0.35
CA PRO A 41 7.59 8.76 -1.72
C PRO A 41 8.85 8.74 -2.57
N VAL A 42 8.94 7.76 -3.47
CA VAL A 42 10.03 7.73 -4.44
C VAL A 42 9.67 8.56 -5.68
N ALA A 43 8.40 8.96 -5.80
CA ALA A 43 7.94 9.82 -6.88
C ALA A 43 6.66 10.51 -6.42
N ASP A 44 6.36 11.69 -6.99
CA ASP A 44 5.13 12.42 -6.64
C ASP A 44 3.91 11.60 -7.04
N GLY A 45 3.10 11.23 -6.07
CA GLY A 45 1.93 10.41 -6.30
C GLY A 45 2.06 8.98 -5.82
N HIS A 46 3.26 8.58 -5.39
CA HIS A 46 3.50 7.24 -4.83
C HIS A 46 2.52 7.01 -3.68
N CYS A 47 1.67 6.02 -3.81
CA CYS A 47 0.64 5.75 -2.80
C CYS A 47 0.64 4.28 -2.41
N LEU A 48 -0.11 3.99 -1.33
CA LEU A 48 -0.19 2.66 -0.75
C LEU A 48 -1.64 2.23 -0.67
N ILE A 49 -1.92 1.01 -1.10
CA ILE A 49 -3.22 0.38 -0.92
C ILE A 49 -3.07 -0.58 0.25
N ILE A 50 -3.88 -0.39 1.28
CA ILE A 50 -3.70 -1.06 2.56
C ILE A 50 -5.02 -1.66 3.02
N PRO A 51 -5.06 -2.95 3.40
CA PRO A 51 -6.28 -3.51 3.96
C PRO A 51 -6.48 -2.99 5.38
N ARG A 52 -7.73 -2.77 5.77
CA ARG A 52 -8.03 -2.29 7.12
C ARG A 52 -7.67 -3.33 8.17
N LYS A 53 -7.92 -4.62 7.83
CA LYS A 53 -7.57 -5.70 8.73
C LYS A 53 -6.08 -5.95 8.70
N HIS A 54 -5.54 -6.38 9.82
CA HIS A 54 -4.10 -6.60 9.92
C HIS A 54 -3.73 -7.95 9.33
N TYR A 55 -3.23 -7.93 8.09
CA TYR A 55 -2.61 -9.09 7.46
C TYR A 55 -1.14 -8.74 7.31
N GLU A 56 -0.25 -9.61 7.71
CA GLU A 56 1.17 -9.27 7.66
C GLU A 56 1.70 -9.26 6.23
N THR A 57 1.38 -10.30 5.46
CA THR A 57 1.86 -10.43 4.09
C THR A 57 0.73 -10.88 3.19
N ILE A 58 1.04 -11.00 1.90
CA ILE A 58 0.07 -11.49 0.93
C ILE A 58 -0.39 -12.91 1.26
N LEU A 59 0.42 -13.66 1.99
CA LEU A 59 0.05 -15.02 2.36
C LEU A 59 -1.15 -15.06 3.30
N ASP A 60 -1.38 -13.98 4.04
CA ASP A 60 -2.46 -13.92 5.02
C ASP A 60 -3.75 -13.35 4.46
N ILE A 61 -3.67 -12.62 3.34
CA ILE A 61 -4.85 -12.00 2.77
C ILE A 61 -5.77 -13.06 2.17
N PRO A 62 -7.07 -13.04 2.50
CA PRO A 62 -8.01 -13.96 1.86
C PRO A 62 -8.07 -13.71 0.36
N SER A 63 -8.02 -14.77 -0.42
CA SER A 63 -8.11 -14.64 -1.87
C SER A 63 -9.39 -13.95 -2.30
N SER A 64 -10.44 -14.04 -1.48
CA SER A 64 -11.71 -13.40 -1.79
C SER A 64 -11.62 -11.88 -1.88
N LEU A 65 -10.57 -11.27 -1.30
CA LEU A 65 -10.36 -9.82 -1.40
C LEU A 65 -9.58 -9.43 -2.65
N GLY A 66 -9.17 -10.41 -3.46
CA GLY A 66 -8.32 -10.14 -4.62
C GLY A 66 -8.99 -9.27 -5.67
N THR A 67 -10.26 -9.52 -5.95
CA THR A 67 -10.98 -8.74 -6.95
C THR A 67 -11.04 -7.26 -6.56
N GLU A 68 -11.35 -7.01 -5.29
CA GLU A 68 -11.42 -5.63 -4.80
C GLU A 68 -10.05 -4.95 -4.85
N LEU A 69 -9.03 -5.68 -4.43
CA LEU A 69 -7.67 -5.14 -4.45
C LEU A 69 -7.25 -4.77 -5.87
N ILE A 70 -7.51 -5.64 -6.84
CA ILE A 70 -7.18 -5.37 -8.23
C ILE A 70 -7.96 -4.16 -8.75
N SER A 71 -9.24 -4.05 -8.40
CA SER A 71 -10.04 -2.91 -8.82
C SER A 71 -9.47 -1.60 -8.29
N ILE A 72 -9.06 -1.59 -7.03
CA ILE A 72 -8.46 -0.40 -6.43
C ILE A 72 -7.13 -0.06 -7.11
N ALA A 73 -6.31 -1.09 -7.38
CA ALA A 73 -5.02 -0.86 -8.04
C ALA A 73 -5.21 -0.25 -9.43
N LYS A 74 -6.21 -0.73 -10.18
CA LYS A 74 -6.51 -0.18 -11.50
C LYS A 74 -6.94 1.27 -11.40
N LYS A 75 -7.77 1.61 -10.43
CA LYS A 75 -8.23 2.97 -10.25
C LYS A 75 -7.08 3.90 -9.88
N GLN A 76 -6.20 3.46 -9.01
CA GLN A 76 -5.08 4.30 -8.61
C GLN A 76 -4.09 4.49 -9.75
N GLY A 77 -3.82 3.43 -10.52
CA GLY A 77 -2.95 3.57 -11.70
C GLY A 77 -3.51 4.58 -12.69
N LEU A 78 -4.81 4.49 -12.96
CA LEU A 78 -5.46 5.43 -13.88
C LEU A 78 -5.40 6.86 -13.35
N ARG A 79 -5.61 7.02 -12.04
CA ARG A 79 -5.54 8.33 -11.41
C ARG A 79 -4.15 8.96 -11.58
N LEU A 80 -3.09 8.15 -11.38
CA LEU A 80 -1.73 8.66 -11.54
C LEU A 80 -1.46 9.11 -12.99
N ILE A 81 -1.96 8.37 -13.95
CA ILE A 81 -1.81 8.75 -15.35
C ILE A 81 -2.52 10.08 -15.63
N LYS A 82 -3.73 10.23 -15.10
CA LYS A 82 -4.52 11.43 -15.37
C LYS A 82 -4.06 12.64 -14.58
N GLU A 83 -3.79 12.46 -13.30
CA GLU A 83 -3.53 13.60 -12.40
C GLU A 83 -2.06 13.92 -12.27
N LYS A 84 -1.19 12.93 -12.36
CA LYS A 84 0.24 13.13 -12.18
C LYS A 84 1.00 13.02 -13.49
N LYS A 85 0.27 12.82 -14.60
CA LYS A 85 0.85 12.70 -15.94
C LYS A 85 1.87 11.57 -16.02
N ALA A 86 1.64 10.52 -15.25
CA ALA A 86 2.48 9.34 -15.31
C ALA A 86 2.30 8.66 -16.67
N GLU A 87 3.38 8.08 -17.17
CA GLU A 87 3.34 7.33 -18.42
C GLU A 87 3.19 5.85 -18.19
N GLY A 88 3.39 5.43 -16.93
CA GLY A 88 3.16 4.08 -16.51
C GLY A 88 3.18 4.05 -14.98
N PHE A 89 3.07 2.86 -14.41
CA PHE A 89 3.15 2.73 -12.95
C PHE A 89 3.59 1.32 -12.61
N LYS A 90 4.18 1.20 -11.43
CA LYS A 90 4.57 -0.10 -10.89
C LYS A 90 3.70 -0.45 -9.71
N LEU A 91 3.46 -1.75 -9.55
CA LEU A 91 2.82 -2.29 -8.36
C LEU A 91 3.87 -3.13 -7.65
N VAL A 92 4.14 -2.82 -6.39
CA VAL A 92 5.16 -3.53 -5.63
C VAL A 92 4.61 -3.93 -4.27
N ASN A 93 4.75 -5.19 -3.94
CA ASN A 93 4.38 -5.70 -2.63
C ASN A 93 5.58 -6.47 -2.07
N ASN A 94 6.15 -5.95 -1.00
CA ASN A 94 7.28 -6.59 -0.33
C ASN A 94 6.75 -7.44 0.81
N ASN A 95 7.07 -8.72 0.79
CA ASN A 95 6.60 -9.66 1.80
C ASN A 95 7.77 -10.13 2.65
N PHE A 96 7.67 -9.88 3.95
CA PHE A 96 8.68 -10.18 4.94
C PHE A 96 9.87 -9.23 4.88
N LYS A 97 10.54 -9.13 6.00
CA LYS A 97 11.67 -8.21 6.16
C LYS A 97 12.77 -8.47 5.15
N ALA A 98 13.01 -9.74 4.80
CA ALA A 98 14.08 -10.11 3.87
C ALA A 98 13.88 -9.48 2.49
N SER A 99 12.65 -9.15 2.09
CA SER A 99 12.39 -8.54 0.80
C SER A 99 12.14 -7.03 0.91
N GLY A 100 12.37 -6.46 2.09
CA GLY A 100 12.25 -5.01 2.25
C GLY A 100 10.95 -4.52 2.85
N GLN A 101 10.14 -5.42 3.42
CA GLN A 101 8.92 -5.00 4.09
C GLN A 101 9.27 -4.30 5.38
N VAL A 102 9.01 -3.00 5.45
CA VAL A 102 9.34 -2.21 6.63
C VAL A 102 8.24 -2.26 7.67
N VAL A 103 6.98 -2.15 7.24
CA VAL A 103 5.83 -2.24 8.14
C VAL A 103 5.21 -3.63 7.97
N PRO A 104 5.12 -4.43 9.04
CA PRO A 104 4.57 -5.80 8.92
C PRO A 104 3.04 -5.80 8.90
N HIS A 105 2.48 -5.15 7.91
CA HIS A 105 1.07 -5.06 7.61
C HIS A 105 1.02 -4.90 6.09
N PHE A 106 0.36 -5.82 5.40
CA PHE A 106 0.35 -5.83 3.94
C PHE A 106 0.08 -4.45 3.37
N HIS A 107 0.86 -4.05 2.38
CA HIS A 107 0.56 -2.84 1.62
C HIS A 107 1.11 -2.99 0.21
N LEU A 108 0.34 -2.47 -0.74
CA LEU A 108 0.72 -2.54 -2.14
C LEU A 108 1.09 -1.13 -2.58
N HIS A 109 2.34 -0.96 -2.99
CA HIS A 109 2.82 0.31 -3.51
C HIS A 109 2.31 0.50 -4.93
N VAL A 110 1.83 1.71 -5.24
CA VAL A 110 1.52 2.11 -6.60
C VAL A 110 2.41 3.30 -6.90
N ILE A 111 3.34 3.13 -7.82
CA ILE A 111 4.41 4.10 -8.04
C ILE A 111 4.35 4.62 -9.47
N PRO A 112 4.17 5.93 -9.67
CA PRO A 112 4.13 6.48 -11.03
C PRO A 112 5.51 6.46 -11.67
N GLU A 113 5.52 6.23 -12.98
CA GLU A 113 6.75 6.16 -13.74
C GLU A 113 6.65 7.03 -14.98
N LYS A 114 7.80 7.57 -15.42
CA LYS A 114 7.92 8.27 -16.67
C LYS A 114 9.15 7.77 -17.40
N GLU A 115 9.08 7.72 -18.73
CA GLU A 115 10.22 7.27 -19.51
C GLU A 115 11.39 8.21 -19.32
N GLY A 116 12.59 7.65 -19.31
CA GLY A 116 13.82 8.44 -19.18
C GLY A 116 14.16 8.90 -17.80
N ILE A 117 13.27 8.71 -16.82
CA ILE A 117 13.55 9.09 -15.45
C ILE A 117 14.25 7.93 -14.77
N LYS A 118 15.42 8.22 -14.20
CA LYS A 118 16.13 7.23 -13.41
C LYS A 118 16.02 7.58 -11.94
N ARG A 119 15.91 6.57 -11.11
CA ARG A 119 15.79 6.75 -9.68
C ARG A 119 16.92 6.06 -8.97
N GLU A 120 17.43 6.72 -7.94
CA GLU A 120 18.42 6.10 -7.08
C GLU A 120 17.75 5.13 -6.13
N LYS A 121 16.51 5.43 -5.74
CA LYS A 121 15.77 4.59 -4.82
C LYS A 121 14.74 3.77 -5.55
N HIS A 122 14.72 2.49 -5.21
CA HIS A 122 13.71 1.56 -5.72
C HIS A 122 13.08 0.83 -4.56
N ILE A 123 11.88 0.41 -4.74
CA ILE A 123 11.15 -0.34 -3.74
C ILE A 123 11.14 -1.81 -4.08
#